data_1b60bbe737053cf843aaeb32bd22a474
#
_entry.id   1b60bbe737053cf843aaeb32bd22a474
#
_cell.length_a   1.000
_cell.length_b   1.000
_cell.length_c   1.000
_cell.angle_alpha   90.00
_cell.angle_beta   90.00
_cell.angle_gamma   90.00
#
_symmetry.space_group_name_H-M   'P 1'
#
loop_
_entity.id
_entity.type
_entity.pdbx_description
1 polymer ?
#
loop_
_entity_poly.entity_id
_entity_poly.type
_entity_poly.pdbx_seq_one_letter_code
_entity_poly.pdbx_strand_id
1 'polypeptide(L)'
;MSPDLTRPRPPFPYDLLPPLPSFTLESEDVAEGARIADRFTAPDENISPELHWSGFPRATRSFVVSCFDPDAPTPSGWWHWTVQDLDVSVTSLPRGAGESDLRLEGAAFHAANDSGSHAWFGPYPPEGDGDHRYVFAVHALD
;
A
#
# COMPACT_ATOMS: atom_id res chain seq x y z
N MET A 1 4.40 -27.50 -16.97
CA MET A 1 5.12 -27.52 -15.67
C MET A 1 4.97 -26.16 -15.03
N SER A 2 4.39 -26.11 -13.83
CA SER A 2 4.32 -24.87 -13.06
C SER A 2 5.72 -24.54 -12.52
N PRO A 3 6.14 -23.28 -12.51
CA PRO A 3 7.42 -22.92 -11.90
C PRO A 3 7.39 -23.20 -10.40
N ASP A 4 8.53 -23.66 -9.88
CA ASP A 4 8.71 -23.77 -8.43
C ASP A 4 9.06 -22.38 -7.89
N LEU A 5 8.13 -21.78 -7.15
CA LEU A 5 8.28 -20.46 -6.57
C LEU A 5 8.72 -20.52 -5.08
N THR A 6 9.09 -21.73 -4.60
CA THR A 6 9.57 -21.90 -3.24
C THR A 6 10.84 -21.08 -3.01
N ARG A 7 10.81 -20.22 -1.98
CA ARG A 7 11.94 -19.36 -1.63
C ARG A 7 11.84 -18.91 -0.18
N PRO A 8 12.96 -18.51 0.44
CA PRO A 8 12.92 -17.90 1.77
C PRO A 8 12.06 -16.62 1.76
N ARG A 9 11.31 -16.42 2.83
CA ARG A 9 10.52 -15.19 3.00
C ARG A 9 11.47 -14.03 3.31
N PRO A 10 11.38 -12.90 2.58
CA PRO A 10 12.17 -11.72 2.89
C PRO A 10 11.84 -11.16 4.29
N PRO A 11 12.78 -10.46 4.93
CA PRO A 11 12.47 -9.77 6.19
C PRO A 11 11.41 -8.70 5.98
N PHE A 12 10.72 -8.32 7.06
CA PHE A 12 9.77 -7.20 7.01
C PHE A 12 10.54 -5.92 6.66
N PRO A 13 10.13 -5.16 5.62
CA PRO A 13 10.97 -4.07 5.10
C PRO A 13 11.37 -3.01 6.13
N TYR A 14 10.46 -2.65 7.02
CA TYR A 14 10.71 -1.60 8.03
C TYR A 14 11.63 -2.07 9.15
N ASP A 15 11.83 -3.37 9.33
CA ASP A 15 12.83 -3.90 10.28
C ASP A 15 14.27 -3.63 9.80
N LEU A 16 14.46 -3.34 8.53
CA LEU A 16 15.76 -3.04 7.93
C LEU A 16 16.13 -1.56 8.00
N LEU A 17 15.20 -0.71 8.40
CA LEU A 17 15.38 0.73 8.44
C LEU A 17 15.58 1.21 9.87
N PRO A 18 16.25 2.36 10.08
CA PRO A 18 16.35 2.96 11.41
C PRO A 18 14.95 3.15 12.02
N PRO A 19 14.76 2.86 13.31
CA PRO A 19 13.48 3.05 13.96
C PRO A 19 13.09 4.54 13.98
N LEU A 20 11.83 4.80 13.62
CA LEU A 20 11.21 6.12 13.67
C LEU A 20 10.00 6.07 14.58
N PRO A 21 9.59 7.20 15.18
CA PRO A 21 8.32 7.28 15.88
C PRO A 21 7.18 6.85 14.95
N SER A 22 6.21 6.11 15.49
CA SER A 22 5.06 5.62 14.74
C SER A 22 3.78 6.30 15.19
N PHE A 23 2.78 6.27 14.31
CA PHE A 23 1.44 6.74 14.62
C PHE A 23 0.42 5.73 14.10
N THR A 24 -0.85 5.98 14.35
CA THR A 24 -1.91 4.99 14.11
C THR A 24 -2.40 5.02 12.66
N LEU A 25 -2.38 3.87 12.00
CA LEU A 25 -3.01 3.62 10.70
C LEU A 25 -4.06 2.53 10.88
N GLU A 26 -5.28 2.81 10.44
CA GLU A 26 -6.41 1.89 10.53
C GLU A 26 -7.16 1.83 9.21
N SER A 27 -8.00 0.81 9.04
CA SER A 27 -8.84 0.63 7.87
C SER A 27 -10.15 -0.05 8.24
N GLU A 28 -11.21 0.30 7.54
CA GLU A 28 -12.49 -0.40 7.59
C GLU A 28 -12.49 -1.67 6.74
N ASP A 29 -11.53 -1.80 5.84
CA ASP A 29 -11.53 -2.82 4.78
C ASP A 29 -10.47 -3.89 4.94
N VAL A 30 -9.33 -3.56 5.56
CA VAL A 30 -8.21 -4.49 5.77
C VAL A 30 -7.79 -4.48 7.23
N ALA A 31 -7.30 -5.60 7.71
CA ALA A 31 -6.88 -5.76 9.10
C ALA A 31 -5.51 -6.41 9.18
N GLU A 32 -4.76 -6.05 10.23
CA GLU A 32 -3.44 -6.62 10.50
C GLU A 32 -3.50 -8.15 10.58
N GLY A 33 -2.66 -8.81 9.79
CA GLY A 33 -2.55 -10.26 9.78
C GLY A 33 -3.71 -11.00 9.11
N ALA A 34 -4.72 -10.30 8.58
CA ALA A 34 -5.87 -10.90 7.93
C ALA A 34 -5.72 -10.94 6.40
N ARG A 35 -6.41 -11.88 5.78
CA ARG A 35 -6.49 -11.97 4.32
C ARG A 35 -7.23 -10.75 3.75
N ILE A 36 -6.70 -10.18 2.69
CA ILE A 36 -7.37 -9.10 1.95
C ILE A 36 -8.54 -9.70 1.17
N ALA A 37 -9.71 -9.07 1.27
CA ALA A 37 -10.91 -9.53 0.56
C ALA A 37 -10.73 -9.41 -0.96
N ASP A 38 -11.39 -10.32 -1.68
CA ASP A 38 -11.22 -10.46 -3.14
C ASP A 38 -11.51 -9.17 -3.91
N ARG A 39 -12.48 -8.39 -3.48
CA ARG A 39 -12.86 -7.13 -4.15
C ARG A 39 -11.72 -6.12 -4.31
N PHE A 40 -10.71 -6.19 -3.45
CA PHE A 40 -9.54 -5.30 -3.49
C PHE A 40 -8.42 -5.83 -4.36
N THR A 41 -8.55 -7.05 -4.87
CA THR A 41 -7.52 -7.70 -5.69
C THR A 41 -7.64 -7.36 -7.16
N ALA A 42 -6.51 -7.39 -7.88
CA ALA A 42 -6.47 -7.03 -9.30
C ALA A 42 -7.37 -7.91 -10.19
N PRO A 43 -7.46 -9.24 -10.00
CA PRO A 43 -8.33 -10.06 -10.85
C PRO A 43 -9.83 -9.91 -10.55
N ASP A 44 -10.21 -9.23 -9.48
CA ASP A 44 -11.61 -8.98 -9.13
C ASP A 44 -11.97 -7.52 -9.45
N GLU A 45 -12.56 -6.79 -8.51
CA GLU A 45 -12.98 -5.40 -8.73
C GLU A 45 -11.82 -4.41 -8.70
N ASN A 46 -10.69 -4.80 -8.12
CA ASN A 46 -9.49 -3.98 -8.02
C ASN A 46 -9.73 -2.61 -7.35
N ILE A 47 -10.53 -2.59 -6.30
CA ILE A 47 -10.84 -1.38 -5.57
C ILE A 47 -9.76 -1.17 -4.50
N SER A 48 -9.27 0.06 -4.32
CA SER A 48 -8.38 0.36 -3.22
C SER A 48 -9.15 0.39 -1.90
N PRO A 49 -8.56 -0.11 -0.79
CA PRO A 49 -9.23 -0.10 0.51
C PRO A 49 -9.28 1.29 1.11
N GLU A 50 -10.24 1.49 2.02
CA GLU A 50 -10.29 2.68 2.87
C GLU A 50 -9.10 2.65 3.84
N LEU A 51 -8.47 3.80 4.06
CA LEU A 51 -7.42 4.00 5.07
C LEU A 51 -7.66 5.30 5.82
N HIS A 52 -7.38 5.31 7.13
CA HIS A 52 -7.39 6.54 7.92
C HIS A 52 -6.29 6.48 8.99
N TRP A 53 -5.78 7.65 9.37
CA TRP A 53 -4.64 7.74 10.27
C TRP A 53 -4.75 8.93 11.21
N SER A 54 -4.05 8.81 12.36
CA SER A 54 -4.07 9.80 13.42
C SER A 54 -2.82 9.70 14.29
N GLY A 55 -2.58 10.72 15.09
CA GLY A 55 -1.48 10.72 16.05
C GLY A 55 -0.12 11.06 15.45
N PHE A 56 -0.07 11.59 14.25
CA PHE A 56 1.16 12.03 13.58
C PHE A 56 1.76 13.27 14.26
N PRO A 57 3.07 13.55 14.06
CA PRO A 57 3.73 14.71 14.67
C PRO A 57 3.10 16.04 14.28
N ARG A 58 3.13 17.00 15.21
CA ARG A 58 2.56 18.34 14.99
C ARG A 58 3.23 19.11 13.85
N ALA A 59 4.49 18.83 13.56
CA ALA A 59 5.23 19.45 12.48
C ALA A 59 4.89 18.90 11.10
N THR A 60 4.03 17.89 11.00
CA THR A 60 3.65 17.25 9.74
C THR A 60 2.99 18.26 8.80
N ARG A 61 3.41 18.25 7.55
CA ARG A 61 2.86 19.10 6.48
C ARG A 61 2.17 18.31 5.38
N SER A 62 2.64 17.10 5.13
CA SER A 62 2.07 16.24 4.09
C SER A 62 2.25 14.77 4.43
N PHE A 63 1.55 13.91 3.67
CA PHE A 63 1.67 12.47 3.80
C PHE A 63 1.96 11.81 2.47
N VAL A 64 2.63 10.67 2.55
CA VAL A 64 2.73 9.69 1.47
C VAL A 64 2.10 8.40 1.95
N VAL A 65 1.21 7.82 1.15
CA VAL A 65 0.60 6.52 1.42
C VAL A 65 1.12 5.52 0.41
N SER A 66 1.49 4.33 0.87
CA SER A 66 1.99 3.28 -0.02
C SER A 66 1.48 1.90 0.37
N CYS A 67 1.51 1.00 -0.62
CA CYS A 67 1.29 -0.43 -0.43
C CYS A 67 2.39 -1.19 -1.17
N PHE A 68 3.15 -2.00 -0.45
CA PHE A 68 4.31 -2.72 -0.95
C PHE A 68 4.23 -4.19 -0.62
N ASP A 69 4.56 -5.05 -1.58
CA ASP A 69 4.64 -6.50 -1.43
C ASP A 69 6.11 -6.94 -1.46
N PRO A 70 6.71 -7.26 -0.29
CA PRO A 70 8.08 -7.76 -0.22
C PRO A 70 8.20 -9.22 -0.69
N ASP A 71 7.10 -9.93 -0.80
CA ASP A 71 7.06 -11.37 -1.09
C ASP A 71 6.90 -11.68 -2.58
N ALA A 72 6.73 -10.67 -3.42
CA ALA A 72 6.63 -10.86 -4.85
C ALA A 72 7.91 -11.52 -5.42
N PRO A 73 7.78 -12.42 -6.43
CA PRO A 73 8.95 -13.10 -7.01
C PRO A 73 9.72 -12.21 -7.99
N THR A 74 10.14 -11.05 -7.51
CA THR A 74 10.91 -10.04 -8.24
C THR A 74 12.08 -9.57 -7.36
N PRO A 75 13.19 -9.07 -7.97
CA PRO A 75 14.37 -8.69 -7.18
C PRO A 75 14.14 -7.63 -6.11
N SER A 76 13.20 -6.71 -6.31
CA SER A 76 12.95 -5.59 -5.40
C SER A 76 11.52 -5.57 -4.84
N GLY A 77 10.82 -6.71 -4.83
CA GLY A 77 9.41 -6.76 -4.43
C GLY A 77 8.50 -6.10 -5.46
N TRP A 78 7.32 -5.68 -5.03
CA TRP A 78 6.35 -5.08 -5.94
C TRP A 78 5.59 -3.95 -5.24
N TRP A 79 5.62 -2.77 -5.85
CA TRP A 79 4.86 -1.60 -5.38
C TRP A 79 3.48 -1.59 -6.04
N HIS A 80 2.46 -1.69 -5.20
CA HIS A 80 1.06 -1.73 -5.63
C HIS A 80 0.42 -0.36 -5.70
N TRP A 81 0.87 0.57 -4.85
CA TRP A 81 0.21 1.87 -4.70
C TRP A 81 1.12 2.88 -4.04
N THR A 82 1.14 4.10 -4.56
CA THR A 82 1.81 5.22 -3.91
C THR A 82 1.06 6.51 -4.21
N VAL A 83 0.56 7.15 -3.16
CA VAL A 83 -0.10 8.46 -3.23
C VAL A 83 0.81 9.47 -2.56
N GLN A 84 1.10 10.57 -3.26
CA GLN A 84 2.01 11.60 -2.79
C GLN A 84 1.29 12.93 -2.61
N ASP A 85 1.92 13.81 -1.85
CA ASP A 85 1.48 15.20 -1.66
C ASP A 85 0.06 15.33 -1.08
N LEU A 86 -0.29 14.42 -0.17
CA LEU A 86 -1.51 14.54 0.62
C LEU A 86 -1.31 15.63 1.68
N ASP A 87 -2.14 16.66 1.65
CA ASP A 87 -2.07 17.73 2.62
C ASP A 87 -2.31 17.23 4.06
N VAL A 88 -1.75 17.90 5.05
CA VAL A 88 -1.90 17.51 6.46
C VAL A 88 -3.36 17.47 6.92
N SER A 89 -4.24 18.20 6.27
CA SER A 89 -5.68 18.16 6.55
C SER A 89 -6.37 16.89 6.06
N VAL A 90 -5.73 16.14 5.17
CA VAL A 90 -6.26 14.88 4.64
C VAL A 90 -5.76 13.74 5.51
N THR A 91 -6.62 13.15 6.32
CA THR A 91 -6.28 12.08 7.26
C THR A 91 -6.93 10.75 6.92
N SER A 92 -7.50 10.64 5.73
CA SER A 92 -8.11 9.41 5.23
C SER A 92 -8.14 9.38 3.71
N LEU A 93 -8.17 8.17 3.17
CA LEU A 93 -8.46 7.90 1.77
C LEU A 93 -9.70 7.00 1.72
N PRO A 94 -10.78 7.45 1.07
CA PRO A 94 -11.97 6.61 0.96
C PRO A 94 -11.71 5.38 0.09
N ARG A 95 -12.55 4.36 0.25
CA ARG A 95 -12.54 3.20 -0.63
C ARG A 95 -12.65 3.67 -2.08
N GLY A 96 -11.78 3.16 -2.95
CA GLY A 96 -11.76 3.54 -4.35
C GLY A 96 -10.91 4.77 -4.68
N ALA A 97 -10.26 5.41 -3.70
CA ALA A 97 -9.39 6.56 -3.96
C ALA A 97 -8.25 6.25 -4.94
N GLY A 98 -7.85 4.99 -5.02
CA GLY A 98 -6.77 4.53 -5.92
C GLY A 98 -7.17 4.39 -7.39
N GLU A 99 -8.40 4.72 -7.78
CA GLU A 99 -8.84 4.61 -9.17
C GLU A 99 -8.09 5.57 -10.09
N SER A 100 -7.91 6.82 -9.66
CA SER A 100 -7.19 7.85 -10.41
C SER A 100 -6.93 9.08 -9.53
N ASP A 101 -6.12 10.02 -10.03
CA ASP A 101 -5.88 11.30 -9.36
C ASP A 101 -7.16 12.10 -9.17
N LEU A 102 -8.18 11.89 -10.00
CA LEU A 102 -9.46 12.57 -9.90
C LEU A 102 -10.22 12.21 -8.61
N ARG A 103 -9.85 11.13 -7.96
CA ARG A 103 -10.43 10.70 -6.67
C ARG A 103 -9.67 11.26 -5.46
N LEU A 104 -8.57 11.96 -5.69
CA LEU A 104 -7.73 12.52 -4.63
C LEU A 104 -8.08 13.98 -4.36
N GLU A 105 -7.85 14.41 -3.12
CA GLU A 105 -8.09 15.80 -2.72
C GLU A 105 -6.84 16.67 -2.95
N GLY A 106 -7.08 17.94 -3.28
CA GLY A 106 -6.02 18.95 -3.40
C GLY A 106 -5.01 18.65 -4.49
N ALA A 107 -3.74 18.77 -4.16
CA ALA A 107 -2.63 18.56 -5.08
C ALA A 107 -2.10 17.12 -5.10
N ALA A 108 -2.72 16.22 -4.33
CA ALA A 108 -2.27 14.82 -4.25
C ALA A 108 -2.34 14.12 -5.61
N PHE A 109 -1.40 13.24 -5.84
CA PHE A 109 -1.31 12.49 -7.09
C PHE A 109 -0.71 11.10 -6.86
N HIS A 110 -0.95 10.20 -7.81
CA HIS A 110 -0.36 8.87 -7.80
C HIS A 110 1.01 8.86 -8.49
N ALA A 111 1.98 8.22 -7.85
CA ALA A 111 3.17 7.74 -8.55
C ALA A 111 2.84 6.48 -9.35
N ALA A 112 3.69 6.14 -10.31
CA ALA A 112 3.55 4.88 -11.03
C ALA A 112 3.77 3.70 -10.08
N ASN A 113 2.89 2.71 -10.14
CA ASN A 113 3.11 1.41 -9.52
C ASN A 113 3.97 0.53 -10.43
N ASP A 114 4.32 -0.68 -9.98
CA ASP A 114 5.21 -1.55 -10.77
C ASP A 114 4.52 -2.18 -12.00
N SER A 115 3.21 -2.04 -12.14
CA SER A 115 2.52 -2.35 -13.39
C SER A 115 2.62 -1.22 -14.43
N GLY A 116 3.12 -0.03 -14.02
CA GLY A 116 3.26 1.15 -14.86
C GLY A 116 2.05 2.07 -14.83
N SER A 117 1.00 1.77 -14.07
CA SER A 117 -0.16 2.64 -13.93
C SER A 117 -0.01 3.61 -12.76
N HIS A 118 -0.68 4.76 -12.83
CA HIS A 118 -0.73 5.77 -11.77
C HIS A 118 -2.02 5.60 -10.96
N ALA A 119 -2.12 4.46 -10.27
CA ALA A 119 -3.33 4.03 -9.58
C ALA A 119 -3.01 2.90 -8.60
N TRP A 120 -4.04 2.41 -7.93
CA TRP A 120 -4.02 1.15 -7.20
C TRP A 120 -3.99 -0.02 -8.19
N PHE A 121 -3.06 -0.94 -7.97
CA PHE A 121 -3.07 -2.26 -8.59
C PHE A 121 -3.06 -3.28 -7.45
N GLY A 122 -4.18 -3.94 -7.23
CA GLY A 122 -4.37 -4.82 -6.09
C GLY A 122 -3.56 -6.11 -6.12
N PRO A 123 -3.63 -6.89 -5.03
CA PRO A 123 -2.96 -8.19 -4.95
C PRO A 123 -3.26 -9.08 -6.16
N TYR A 124 -2.22 -9.69 -6.69
CA TYR A 124 -2.30 -10.64 -7.80
C TYR A 124 -1.13 -11.63 -7.74
N PRO A 125 -1.00 -12.38 -6.63
CA PRO A 125 0.11 -13.32 -6.50
C PRO A 125 0.04 -14.39 -7.59
N PRO A 126 1.20 -14.86 -8.10
CA PRO A 126 1.23 -15.94 -9.09
C PRO A 126 0.57 -17.21 -8.54
N GLU A 127 -0.10 -17.94 -9.43
CA GLU A 127 -0.67 -19.24 -9.07
C GLU A 127 0.43 -20.19 -8.57
N GLY A 128 0.17 -20.86 -7.45
CA GLY A 128 1.12 -21.78 -6.83
C GLY A 128 2.14 -21.13 -5.91
N ASP A 129 2.14 -19.81 -5.80
CA ASP A 129 2.96 -19.12 -4.81
C ASP A 129 2.29 -19.15 -3.42
N GLY A 130 3.09 -18.92 -2.37
CA GLY A 130 2.57 -18.78 -1.01
C GLY A 130 1.85 -17.46 -0.77
N ASP A 131 1.44 -17.23 0.48
CA ASP A 131 0.81 -15.99 0.86
C ASP A 131 1.80 -14.82 0.78
N HIS A 132 1.38 -13.73 0.16
CA HIS A 132 2.13 -12.49 0.11
C HIS A 132 1.65 -11.53 1.20
N ARG A 133 2.60 -10.79 1.77
CA ARG A 133 2.29 -9.68 2.67
C ARG A 133 2.10 -8.40 1.85
N TYR A 134 1.08 -7.63 2.19
CA TYR A 134 0.84 -6.32 1.58
C TYR A 134 0.99 -5.27 2.68
N VAL A 135 2.07 -4.52 2.62
CA VAL A 135 2.46 -3.59 3.67
C VAL A 135 1.93 -2.21 3.33
N PHE A 136 0.89 -1.80 4.03
CA PHE A 136 0.36 -0.44 3.95
C PHE A 136 1.15 0.46 4.90
N ALA A 137 1.57 1.61 4.41
CA ALA A 137 2.31 2.57 5.22
C ALA A 137 1.87 3.99 4.92
N VAL A 138 1.84 4.82 5.96
CA VAL A 138 1.66 6.27 5.84
C VAL A 138 2.90 6.93 6.41
N HIS A 139 3.55 7.77 5.62
CA HIS A 139 4.71 8.54 6.03
C HIS A 139 4.28 10.00 6.23
N ALA A 140 4.54 10.53 7.42
CA ALA A 140 4.33 11.93 7.74
C ALA A 140 5.59 12.72 7.47
N LEU A 141 5.50 13.77 6.66
CA LEU A 141 6.61 14.61 6.24
C LEU A 141 6.44 16.02 6.76
N ASP A 142 7.56 16.62 7.22
CA ASP A 142 7.61 18.02 7.67
C ASP A 142 8.12 18.98 6.60
#